data_89862343393e1e6d66426a47126f12a9
#
_entry.id   89862343393e1e6d66426a47126f12a9
#
_cell.length_a   1.000
_cell.length_b   1.000
_cell.length_c   1.000
_cell.angle_alpha   90.00
_cell.angle_beta   90.00
_cell.angle_gamma   90.00
#
_symmetry.space_group_name_H-M   'P 1'
#
loop_
_entity.id
_entity.type
_entity.pdbx_description
1 polymer ?
#
loop_
_entity_poly.entity_id
_entity_poly.type
_entity_poly.pdbx_seq_one_letter_code
_entity_poly.pdbx_strand_id
1 'polypeptide(L)'
;MKRSIFVIGILIILTSCNLRNEQQSTDETKSARSSEKEKSLVHYPQENHLTNVRQLTFGGDNAEAYFSFDNTMITFQSNYDEWGLECDQIFYTPLATANMGEEMPQMISTGMGRTTCAYFMPGDTTILYASTHEGGESCPPEPEEREDGKYVWPIYPSYDIYVADLQGNIIKKLTDAAGYDAEGTVSPNGDKIVFTSDRSGDLELYTMDIDGSNVKQITFELGYDGGAFFSPDGSKLVFRSSRPKTDEEKKTYKDLLAEGLVMPTEMEIYVCNADGSDMKQVTDLGKANWAPFYHPSGEKILFSSNHASRGGFQFNIYMINEDGSGLEQITYDPVFDAFPMFSFDGKKLIFSSNRNNKGTYDTNIFIADWVE
;
A
#
# COMPACT_ATOMS: atom_id res chain seq x y z
N MET A 1 -31.65 -58.75 8.68
CA MET A 1 -32.04 -59.69 7.63
C MET A 1 -31.07 -59.44 6.47
N LYS A 2 -29.99 -60.20 6.36
CA LYS A 2 -29.72 -61.44 5.60
C LYS A 2 -30.22 -61.38 4.17
N ARG A 3 -29.33 -61.32 3.22
CA ARG A 3 -28.78 -62.33 2.27
C ARG A 3 -28.07 -61.60 1.14
N SER A 4 -26.80 -61.77 0.91
CA SER A 4 -25.99 -62.91 0.39
C SER A 4 -26.11 -63.14 -1.12
N ILE A 5 -24.96 -62.90 -1.80
CA ILE A 5 -24.20 -63.76 -2.74
C ILE A 5 -24.75 -63.91 -4.17
N PHE A 6 -23.93 -63.62 -5.19
CA PHE A 6 -23.34 -64.64 -6.05
C PHE A 6 -22.26 -64.09 -6.98
N VAL A 7 -21.14 -64.78 -6.99
CA VAL A 7 -19.94 -64.71 -7.84
C VAL A 7 -20.22 -65.50 -9.13
N ILE A 8 -19.75 -65.03 -10.28
CA ILE A 8 -19.33 -65.91 -11.38
C ILE A 8 -18.17 -65.23 -12.11
N GLY A 9 -17.01 -65.87 -12.03
CA GLY A 9 -15.83 -65.59 -12.85
C GLY A 9 -15.91 -66.34 -14.17
N ILE A 10 -15.32 -65.80 -15.20
CA ILE A 10 -14.85 -66.58 -16.38
C ILE A 10 -13.49 -66.07 -16.76
N LEU A 11 -12.59 -67.01 -16.73
CA LEU A 11 -11.17 -66.98 -17.13
C LEU A 11 -11.12 -67.35 -18.65
N ILE A 12 -10.47 -66.52 -19.48
CA ILE A 12 -9.96 -66.99 -20.76
C ILE A 12 -8.53 -66.43 -20.93
N ILE A 13 -7.66 -67.37 -21.26
CA ILE A 13 -6.21 -67.30 -21.34
C ILE A 13 -5.76 -67.16 -22.81
N LEU A 14 -4.70 -66.37 -23.01
CA LEU A 14 -3.63 -66.38 -24.02
C LEU A 14 -3.97 -66.03 -25.48
N THR A 15 -3.29 -65.03 -26.00
CA THR A 15 -2.09 -65.23 -26.83
C THR A 15 -1.29 -63.94 -27.02
N SER A 16 -0.01 -64.07 -26.85
CA SER A 16 1.05 -63.11 -27.09
C SER A 16 1.20 -62.78 -28.57
N CYS A 17 1.51 -61.49 -28.86
CA CYS A 17 2.58 -61.17 -29.81
C CYS A 17 3.03 -59.72 -29.68
N ASN A 18 4.33 -59.55 -29.64
CA ASN A 18 5.14 -58.35 -29.58
C ASN A 18 4.71 -57.21 -30.49
N LEU A 19 4.59 -56.02 -29.87
CA LEU A 19 5.03 -54.74 -30.46
C LEU A 19 5.51 -53.87 -29.31
N ARG A 20 6.78 -53.98 -28.99
CA ARG A 20 7.52 -53.07 -28.12
C ARG A 20 8.23 -52.09 -29.01
N ASN A 21 8.25 -50.86 -28.57
CA ASN A 21 8.95 -49.66 -29.04
C ASN A 21 8.17 -48.82 -30.04
N GLU A 22 7.52 -47.78 -29.46
CA GLU A 22 7.52 -46.40 -29.98
C GLU A 22 6.61 -45.42 -29.17
N GLN A 23 6.38 -45.67 -27.90
CA GLN A 23 5.53 -44.74 -27.09
C GLN A 23 6.11 -44.38 -25.72
N GLN A 24 7.44 -44.40 -25.57
CA GLN A 24 8.10 -44.03 -24.31
C GLN A 24 8.98 -42.77 -24.41
N SER A 25 8.91 -41.99 -25.51
CA SER A 25 9.73 -40.80 -25.67
C SER A 25 8.92 -39.46 -25.67
N THR A 26 7.60 -39.52 -25.47
CA THR A 26 6.76 -38.30 -25.45
C THR A 26 6.19 -37.91 -24.10
N ASP A 27 6.27 -38.78 -23.07
CA ASP A 27 5.79 -38.46 -21.71
C ASP A 27 6.88 -37.93 -20.78
N GLU A 28 8.16 -38.26 -21.02
CA GLU A 28 9.26 -37.68 -20.23
C GLU A 28 9.57 -36.22 -20.58
N THR A 29 9.25 -35.77 -21.80
CA THR A 29 9.42 -34.36 -22.21
C THR A 29 8.27 -33.43 -21.76
N LYS A 30 7.12 -34.00 -21.38
CA LYS A 30 6.03 -33.22 -20.79
C LYS A 30 6.13 -33.09 -19.27
N SER A 31 6.77 -34.05 -18.59
CA SER A 31 7.02 -34.00 -17.13
C SER A 31 8.21 -33.11 -16.77
N ALA A 32 9.16 -32.91 -17.68
CA ALA A 32 10.31 -32.03 -17.44
C ALA A 32 9.99 -30.54 -17.69
N ARG A 33 8.81 -30.22 -18.25
CA ARG A 33 8.38 -28.84 -18.53
C ARG A 33 7.49 -28.21 -17.45
N SER A 34 7.18 -28.92 -16.38
CA SER A 34 6.32 -28.46 -15.29
C SER A 34 7.03 -28.28 -13.95
N SER A 35 8.36 -28.23 -13.93
CA SER A 35 9.14 -27.99 -12.71
C SER A 35 10.35 -27.07 -12.86
N GLU A 36 10.38 -26.18 -13.83
CA GLU A 36 11.03 -24.90 -13.62
C GLU A 36 10.09 -24.10 -12.70
N LYS A 37 10.30 -24.21 -11.37
CA LYS A 37 9.83 -23.22 -10.42
C LYS A 37 10.17 -21.88 -11.06
N GLU A 38 9.19 -21.08 -11.41
CA GLU A 38 9.39 -19.70 -11.81
C GLU A 38 10.35 -19.09 -10.79
N LYS A 39 11.55 -18.75 -11.26
CA LYS A 39 12.57 -18.15 -10.42
C LYS A 39 11.98 -16.80 -10.05
N SER A 40 11.55 -16.65 -8.81
CA SER A 40 11.01 -15.41 -8.28
C SER A 40 11.97 -14.26 -8.61
N LEU A 41 11.51 -13.33 -9.41
CA LEU A 41 12.33 -12.20 -9.86
C LEU A 41 12.22 -11.08 -8.82
N VAL A 42 13.36 -10.52 -8.44
CA VAL A 42 13.44 -9.33 -7.62
C VAL A 42 13.40 -8.06 -8.49
N HIS A 43 13.83 -8.17 -9.74
CA HIS A 43 13.91 -7.07 -10.71
C HIS A 43 13.48 -7.58 -12.09
N TYR A 44 12.56 -6.89 -12.75
CA TYR A 44 12.06 -7.22 -14.08
C TYR A 44 12.86 -6.47 -15.18
N PRO A 45 13.12 -7.11 -16.35
CA PRO A 45 13.92 -6.51 -17.40
C PRO A 45 13.37 -5.21 -17.99
N GLN A 46 12.08 -4.95 -17.81
CA GLN A 46 11.41 -3.74 -18.31
C GLN A 46 11.56 -2.54 -17.36
N GLU A 47 11.99 -2.74 -16.13
CA GLU A 47 12.12 -1.72 -15.08
C GLU A 47 13.39 -0.88 -15.30
N ASN A 48 13.40 -0.09 -16.38
CA ASN A 48 14.59 0.63 -16.84
C ASN A 48 15.07 1.72 -15.87
N HIS A 49 14.15 2.25 -15.04
CA HIS A 49 14.46 3.27 -14.04
C HIS A 49 15.01 2.69 -12.73
N LEU A 50 14.97 1.35 -12.56
CA LEU A 50 15.38 0.70 -11.32
C LEU A 50 16.67 -0.08 -11.50
N THR A 51 17.63 0.11 -10.60
CA THR A 51 18.86 -0.69 -10.52
C THR A 51 19.10 -1.11 -9.08
N ASN A 52 19.93 -2.13 -8.86
CA ASN A 52 20.26 -2.63 -7.52
C ASN A 52 19.02 -2.91 -6.64
N VAL A 53 17.94 -3.43 -7.23
CA VAL A 53 16.71 -3.73 -6.49
C VAL A 53 16.97 -4.75 -5.39
N ARG A 54 16.59 -4.42 -4.17
CA ARG A 54 16.76 -5.26 -2.97
C ARG A 54 15.45 -5.38 -2.22
N GLN A 55 15.16 -6.56 -1.71
CA GLN A 55 14.10 -6.81 -0.75
C GLN A 55 14.59 -6.50 0.66
N LEU A 56 13.78 -5.83 1.47
CA LEU A 56 14.10 -5.41 2.83
C LEU A 56 13.34 -6.20 3.91
N THR A 57 12.09 -6.61 3.65
CA THR A 57 11.25 -7.42 4.55
C THR A 57 10.94 -8.78 3.93
N PHE A 58 10.62 -9.80 4.74
CA PHE A 58 10.52 -11.19 4.28
C PHE A 58 9.36 -11.94 4.98
N GLY A 59 8.16 -11.42 4.93
CA GLY A 59 6.95 -12.03 5.48
C GLY A 59 5.98 -10.99 6.04
N GLY A 60 4.71 -11.34 6.13
CA GLY A 60 3.62 -10.45 6.51
C GLY A 60 3.29 -9.41 5.45
N ASP A 61 2.38 -8.51 5.77
CA ASP A 61 2.08 -7.34 4.94
C ASP A 61 2.85 -6.13 5.46
N ASN A 62 3.78 -5.65 4.64
CA ASN A 62 4.62 -4.50 4.94
C ASN A 62 4.37 -3.42 3.90
N ALA A 63 3.98 -2.25 4.33
CA ALA A 63 3.57 -1.17 3.43
C ALA A 63 4.02 0.20 3.92
N GLU A 64 3.86 1.20 3.05
CA GLU A 64 4.03 2.62 3.37
C GLU A 64 5.39 2.92 4.01
N ALA A 65 6.45 2.47 3.33
CA ALA A 65 7.81 2.76 3.77
C ALA A 65 8.24 4.14 3.31
N TYR A 66 8.68 4.98 4.25
CA TYR A 66 9.07 6.37 4.01
C TYR A 66 10.45 6.67 4.57
N PHE A 67 11.25 7.44 3.81
CA PHE A 67 12.59 7.84 4.20
C PHE A 67 12.59 8.91 5.29
N SER A 68 13.63 8.90 6.14
CA SER A 68 14.03 10.05 6.95
C SER A 68 14.52 11.20 6.05
N PHE A 69 14.47 12.44 6.55
CA PHE A 69 14.90 13.61 5.80
C PHE A 69 16.39 13.54 5.39
N ASP A 70 17.20 12.89 6.20
CA ASP A 70 18.64 12.67 5.91
C ASP A 70 18.91 11.42 5.05
N ASN A 71 17.86 10.68 4.64
CA ASN A 71 17.89 9.44 3.85
C ASN A 71 18.66 8.27 4.51
N THR A 72 18.87 8.28 5.82
CA THR A 72 19.62 7.24 6.52
C THR A 72 18.73 6.17 7.16
N MET A 73 17.45 6.44 7.32
CA MET A 73 16.47 5.55 7.95
C MET A 73 15.20 5.45 7.11
N ILE A 74 14.41 4.42 7.38
CA ILE A 74 13.04 4.26 6.89
C ILE A 74 12.10 3.94 8.05
N THR A 75 10.86 4.44 7.97
CA THR A 75 9.73 3.98 8.76
C THR A 75 8.76 3.22 7.87
N PHE A 76 8.00 2.29 8.42
CA PHE A 76 7.02 1.49 7.68
C PHE A 76 6.01 0.87 8.63
N GLN A 77 4.88 0.40 8.10
CA GLN A 77 3.92 -0.41 8.84
C GLN A 77 4.05 -1.89 8.49
N SER A 78 3.75 -2.77 9.47
CA SER A 78 3.75 -4.21 9.30
C SER A 78 2.73 -4.88 10.24
N ASN A 79 2.14 -5.98 9.75
CA ASN A 79 1.28 -6.88 10.54
C ASN A 79 1.86 -8.30 10.64
N TYR A 80 3.18 -8.46 10.51
CA TYR A 80 3.82 -9.77 10.46
C TYR A 80 3.58 -10.58 11.74
N ASP A 81 2.84 -11.67 11.64
CA ASP A 81 2.39 -12.49 12.76
C ASP A 81 3.53 -13.21 13.52
N GLU A 82 4.64 -13.55 12.84
CA GLU A 82 5.83 -14.10 13.49
C GLU A 82 6.53 -13.09 14.43
N TRP A 83 6.23 -11.79 14.27
CA TRP A 83 6.63 -10.76 15.25
C TRP A 83 5.63 -10.61 16.40
N GLY A 84 4.58 -11.44 16.43
CA GLY A 84 3.53 -11.42 17.45
C GLY A 84 2.52 -10.30 17.29
N LEU A 85 2.35 -9.79 16.06
CA LEU A 85 1.43 -8.71 15.73
C LEU A 85 0.04 -9.27 15.38
N GLU A 86 -1.01 -8.63 15.90
CA GLU A 86 -2.40 -8.94 15.56
C GLU A 86 -2.92 -8.02 14.44
N CYS A 87 -2.36 -6.82 14.28
CA CYS A 87 -2.63 -5.86 13.22
C CYS A 87 -1.44 -4.90 13.03
N ASP A 88 -1.56 -3.99 12.06
CA ASP A 88 -0.49 -3.10 11.68
C ASP A 88 0.07 -2.32 12.85
N GLN A 89 1.40 -2.33 12.97
CA GLN A 89 2.20 -1.52 13.89
C GLN A 89 3.29 -0.78 13.12
N ILE A 90 3.80 0.31 13.69
CA ILE A 90 4.82 1.16 13.08
C ILE A 90 6.20 0.79 13.57
N PHE A 91 7.10 0.67 12.60
CA PHE A 91 8.52 0.33 12.82
C PHE A 91 9.42 1.37 12.14
N TYR A 92 10.68 1.41 12.58
CA TYR A 92 11.74 2.05 11.82
C TYR A 92 13.02 1.20 11.82
N THR A 93 13.88 1.45 10.85
CA THR A 93 15.20 0.83 10.77
C THR A 93 16.21 1.73 10.06
N PRO A 94 17.49 1.70 10.46
CA PRO A 94 18.55 2.31 9.67
C PRO A 94 18.71 1.59 8.32
N LEU A 95 18.77 2.35 7.24
CA LEU A 95 18.83 1.81 5.87
C LEU A 95 20.08 0.96 5.62
N ALA A 96 21.19 1.29 6.27
CA ALA A 96 22.47 0.56 6.14
C ALA A 96 22.37 -0.89 6.67
N THR A 97 21.48 -1.16 7.61
CA THR A 97 21.27 -2.48 8.23
C THR A 97 19.94 -3.10 7.87
N ALA A 98 19.13 -2.44 7.04
CA ALA A 98 17.84 -2.91 6.63
C ALA A 98 17.94 -4.24 5.83
N ASN A 99 17.77 -5.34 6.53
CA ASN A 99 17.60 -6.71 6.05
C ASN A 99 16.79 -7.44 7.12
N MET A 100 15.48 -7.19 7.12
CA MET A 100 14.57 -7.52 8.21
C MET A 100 14.00 -8.93 8.07
N GLY A 101 14.87 -9.93 7.86
CA GLY A 101 14.46 -11.31 7.61
C GLY A 101 13.98 -12.05 8.85
N GLU A 102 14.68 -11.92 9.98
CA GLU A 102 14.40 -12.74 11.18
C GLU A 102 14.21 -11.88 12.45
N GLU A 103 14.81 -10.70 12.53
CA GLU A 103 14.71 -9.83 13.69
C GLU A 103 13.67 -8.74 13.47
N MET A 104 12.74 -8.60 14.41
CA MET A 104 11.78 -7.51 14.44
C MET A 104 12.53 -6.17 14.62
N PRO A 105 12.31 -5.19 13.71
CA PRO A 105 12.89 -3.87 13.86
C PRO A 105 12.36 -3.15 15.12
N GLN A 106 12.90 -1.97 15.41
CA GLN A 106 12.40 -1.17 16.51
C GLN A 106 10.98 -0.69 16.25
N MET A 107 10.03 -1.16 17.07
CA MET A 107 8.64 -0.70 17.04
C MET A 107 8.54 0.70 17.67
N ILE A 108 7.80 1.58 16.99
CA ILE A 108 7.55 2.98 17.41
C ILE A 108 6.16 3.14 18.00
N SER A 109 5.19 2.41 17.48
CA SER A 109 3.83 2.41 18.00
C SER A 109 3.74 1.63 19.32
N THR A 110 2.60 1.75 19.98
CA THR A 110 2.39 1.20 21.34
C THR A 110 2.27 -0.33 21.39
N GLY A 111 2.12 -0.99 20.24
CA GLY A 111 1.73 -2.40 20.17
C GLY A 111 0.25 -2.64 20.48
N MET A 112 -0.54 -1.59 20.69
CA MET A 112 -1.98 -1.64 20.98
C MET A 112 -2.76 -0.97 19.84
N GLY A 113 -4.00 -1.45 19.62
CA GLY A 113 -4.85 -0.96 18.53
C GLY A 113 -4.21 -1.20 17.18
N ARG A 114 -4.72 -0.54 16.15
CA ARG A 114 -4.19 -0.52 14.78
C ARG A 114 -3.50 0.80 14.52
N THR A 115 -2.44 0.76 13.74
CA THR A 115 -1.71 1.96 13.28
C THR A 115 -1.67 2.04 11.76
N THR A 116 -1.39 3.23 11.23
CA THR A 116 -1.15 3.45 9.80
C THR A 116 -0.34 4.72 9.55
N CYS A 117 0.24 4.84 8.35
CA CYS A 117 0.78 6.06 7.76
C CYS A 117 1.73 6.82 8.70
N ALA A 118 2.93 6.29 8.88
CA ALA A 118 3.96 6.96 9.66
C ALA A 118 4.83 7.87 8.80
N TYR A 119 5.38 8.93 9.38
CA TYR A 119 6.31 9.83 8.69
C TYR A 119 7.33 10.40 9.66
N PHE A 120 8.58 10.58 9.21
CA PHE A 120 9.58 11.24 10.05
C PHE A 120 9.25 12.72 10.27
N MET A 121 9.50 13.18 11.49
CA MET A 121 9.43 14.59 11.84
C MET A 121 10.78 15.27 11.59
N PRO A 122 10.84 16.60 11.44
CA PRO A 122 12.09 17.33 11.21
C PRO A 122 13.16 17.00 12.25
N GLY A 123 14.36 16.71 11.76
CA GLY A 123 15.50 16.31 12.59
C GLY A 123 15.61 14.81 12.85
N ASP A 124 14.69 13.99 12.27
CA ASP A 124 14.76 12.53 12.20
C ASP A 124 14.89 11.82 13.57
N THR A 125 14.45 12.47 14.64
CA THR A 125 14.48 11.94 16.01
C THR A 125 13.12 11.51 16.52
N THR A 126 12.07 11.83 15.79
CA THR A 126 10.68 11.49 16.11
C THR A 126 9.91 11.13 14.86
N ILE A 127 8.84 10.36 15.03
CA ILE A 127 7.97 9.87 13.97
C ILE A 127 6.52 10.22 14.35
N LEU A 128 5.76 10.80 13.41
CA LEU A 128 4.31 10.86 13.51
C LEU A 128 3.69 9.60 12.95
N TYR A 129 2.56 9.18 13.49
CA TYR A 129 1.74 8.08 12.97
C TYR A 129 0.30 8.19 13.45
N ALA A 130 -0.63 7.59 12.72
CA ALA A 130 -2.01 7.46 13.16
C ALA A 130 -2.24 6.15 13.93
N SER A 131 -3.05 6.20 14.99
CA SER A 131 -3.33 5.02 15.84
C SER A 131 -4.71 5.07 16.48
N THR A 132 -5.29 3.87 16.65
CA THR A 132 -6.59 3.68 17.33
C THR A 132 -6.43 3.28 18.80
N HIS A 133 -5.23 3.24 19.38
CA HIS A 133 -4.94 2.66 20.69
C HIS A 133 -5.71 3.30 21.86
N GLU A 134 -6.06 4.58 21.77
CA GLU A 134 -6.92 5.22 22.77
C GLU A 134 -8.39 4.79 22.69
N GLY A 135 -8.83 4.25 21.53
CA GLY A 135 -10.15 3.64 21.39
C GLY A 135 -10.24 2.21 21.92
N GLY A 136 -9.11 1.54 22.14
CA GLY A 136 -9.00 0.18 22.67
C GLY A 136 -7.63 -0.43 22.47
N GLU A 137 -7.26 -1.36 23.38
CA GLU A 137 -5.96 -2.06 23.30
C GLU A 137 -5.90 -3.10 22.17
N SER A 138 -7.04 -3.73 21.89
CA SER A 138 -7.13 -4.75 20.81
C SER A 138 -7.24 -4.11 19.44
N CYS A 139 -6.88 -4.88 18.40
CA CYS A 139 -7.14 -4.50 17.02
C CYS A 139 -8.63 -4.24 16.79
N PRO A 140 -9.02 -3.13 16.17
CA PRO A 140 -10.40 -2.92 15.80
C PRO A 140 -10.82 -4.00 14.77
N PRO A 141 -12.10 -4.44 14.80
CA PRO A 141 -12.56 -5.50 13.94
C PRO A 141 -12.47 -5.08 12.46
N GLU A 142 -12.00 -5.99 11.62
CA GLU A 142 -12.07 -5.82 10.17
C GLU A 142 -13.54 -5.87 9.69
N PRO A 143 -13.90 -5.13 8.65
CA PRO A 143 -15.22 -5.23 8.06
C PRO A 143 -15.45 -6.63 7.51
N GLU A 144 -16.64 -7.17 7.73
CA GLU A 144 -17.05 -8.45 7.13
C GLU A 144 -17.08 -8.35 5.60
N GLU A 145 -16.81 -9.49 4.92
CA GLU A 145 -16.94 -9.56 3.47
C GLU A 145 -18.39 -9.22 3.06
N ARG A 146 -18.53 -8.26 2.19
CA ARG A 146 -19.85 -7.74 1.80
C ARG A 146 -20.55 -8.67 0.82
N GLU A 147 -21.85 -8.90 1.05
CA GLU A 147 -22.69 -9.69 0.15
C GLU A 147 -22.79 -9.09 -1.27
N ASP A 148 -22.63 -7.75 -1.40
CA ASP A 148 -22.64 -7.05 -2.68
C ASP A 148 -21.28 -7.11 -3.41
N GLY A 149 -20.28 -7.77 -2.82
CA GLY A 149 -18.95 -7.97 -3.39
C GLY A 149 -18.09 -6.71 -3.49
N LYS A 150 -18.52 -5.59 -2.87
CA LYS A 150 -17.73 -4.36 -2.87
C LYS A 150 -16.52 -4.50 -1.96
N TYR A 151 -15.35 -4.12 -2.47
CA TYR A 151 -14.16 -3.97 -1.68
C TYR A 151 -14.20 -2.63 -0.95
N VAL A 152 -14.02 -2.65 0.37
CA VAL A 152 -14.13 -1.47 1.24
C VAL A 152 -12.96 -1.40 2.20
N TRP A 153 -12.61 -0.17 2.59
CA TRP A 153 -11.70 0.12 3.70
C TRP A 153 -12.48 0.66 4.89
N PRO A 154 -12.12 0.24 6.13
CA PRO A 154 -12.72 0.80 7.34
C PRO A 154 -12.15 2.19 7.65
N ILE A 155 -13.03 3.06 8.10
CA ILE A 155 -12.71 4.39 8.65
C ILE A 155 -13.00 4.32 10.14
N TYR A 156 -11.98 3.98 10.93
CA TYR A 156 -12.16 3.85 12.39
C TYR A 156 -12.17 5.22 13.05
N PRO A 157 -13.25 5.62 13.75
CA PRO A 157 -13.39 6.96 14.33
C PRO A 157 -12.48 7.18 15.55
N SER A 158 -11.67 6.20 15.92
CA SER A 158 -10.69 6.29 17.00
C SER A 158 -9.27 6.57 16.49
N TYR A 159 -9.07 6.77 15.20
CA TYR A 159 -7.78 7.19 14.69
C TYR A 159 -7.48 8.64 15.05
N ASP A 160 -6.38 8.83 15.75
CA ASP A 160 -5.74 10.13 16.00
C ASP A 160 -4.26 10.08 15.60
N ILE A 161 -3.67 11.23 15.37
CA ILE A 161 -2.26 11.38 15.00
C ILE A 161 -1.41 11.66 16.24
N TYR A 162 -0.37 10.86 16.41
CA TYR A 162 0.58 10.92 17.51
C TYR A 162 2.00 11.17 17.00
N VAL A 163 2.85 11.70 17.88
CA VAL A 163 4.31 11.80 17.66
C VAL A 163 4.99 10.99 18.77
N ALA A 164 5.88 10.09 18.37
CA ALA A 164 6.71 9.32 19.29
C ALA A 164 8.21 9.52 19.01
N ASP A 165 9.04 9.29 20.02
CA ASP A 165 10.48 9.19 19.84
C ASP A 165 10.88 7.84 19.22
N LEU A 166 12.15 7.69 18.83
CA LEU A 166 12.65 6.44 18.24
C LEU A 166 12.73 5.27 19.22
N GLN A 167 12.40 5.47 20.49
CA GLN A 167 12.22 4.43 21.51
C GLN A 167 10.77 4.01 21.69
N GLY A 168 9.83 4.64 20.98
CA GLY A 168 8.39 4.35 21.03
C GLY A 168 7.65 5.08 22.16
N ASN A 169 8.25 6.07 22.81
CA ASN A 169 7.55 6.87 23.80
C ASN A 169 6.72 7.95 23.09
N ILE A 170 5.40 7.97 23.31
CA ILE A 170 4.54 9.04 22.80
C ILE A 170 4.94 10.36 23.46
N ILE A 171 5.29 11.35 22.65
CA ILE A 171 5.66 12.69 23.09
C ILE A 171 4.47 13.62 23.04
N LYS A 172 3.61 13.44 22.00
CA LYS A 172 2.48 14.34 21.76
C LYS A 172 1.37 13.63 20.99
N LYS A 173 0.13 13.98 21.31
CA LYS A 173 -1.06 13.78 20.49
C LYS A 173 -1.30 15.06 19.68
N LEU A 174 -1.40 14.97 18.37
CA LEU A 174 -1.56 16.15 17.48
C LEU A 174 -3.02 16.44 17.17
N THR A 175 -3.88 15.41 17.14
CA THR A 175 -5.32 15.53 16.88
C THR A 175 -6.12 14.93 18.02
N ASP A 176 -7.31 15.48 18.30
CA ASP A 176 -8.26 15.00 19.30
C ASP A 176 -9.72 15.30 18.89
N ALA A 177 -9.95 15.62 17.61
CA ALA A 177 -11.30 15.78 17.07
C ALA A 177 -12.01 14.42 17.03
N ALA A 178 -13.32 14.42 17.28
CA ALA A 178 -14.09 13.19 17.11
C ALA A 178 -14.09 12.78 15.64
N GLY A 179 -13.84 11.51 15.36
CA GLY A 179 -13.80 10.95 14.02
C GLY A 179 -12.42 10.45 13.60
N TYR A 180 -12.23 10.29 12.31
CA TYR A 180 -11.01 9.77 11.70
C TYR A 180 -10.02 10.89 11.42
N ASP A 181 -8.84 10.81 12.02
CA ASP A 181 -7.68 11.65 11.70
C ASP A 181 -6.48 10.75 11.40
N ALA A 182 -6.05 10.63 10.14
CA ALA A 182 -4.96 9.76 9.71
C ALA A 182 -4.26 10.25 8.43
N GLU A 183 -3.37 9.42 7.87
CA GLU A 183 -2.64 9.68 6.63
C GLU A 183 -1.78 10.94 6.68
N GLY A 184 -1.20 11.22 7.85
CA GLY A 184 -0.40 12.42 8.06
C GLY A 184 0.96 12.35 7.35
N THR A 185 1.34 13.40 6.60
CA THR A 185 2.68 13.58 6.02
C THR A 185 3.21 14.98 6.28
N VAL A 186 4.54 15.11 6.38
CA VAL A 186 5.21 16.36 6.73
C VAL A 186 5.72 17.08 5.49
N SER A 187 5.58 18.40 5.46
CA SER A 187 6.14 19.25 4.40
C SER A 187 7.68 19.15 4.35
N PRO A 188 8.29 19.27 3.16
CA PRO A 188 9.76 19.24 3.04
C PRO A 188 10.45 20.34 3.86
N ASN A 189 9.75 21.46 4.12
CA ASN A 189 10.25 22.55 4.98
C ASN A 189 10.14 22.23 6.48
N GLY A 190 9.45 21.14 6.86
CA GLY A 190 9.27 20.72 8.25
C GLY A 190 8.36 21.62 9.07
N ASP A 191 7.50 22.42 8.45
CA ASP A 191 6.65 23.42 9.13
C ASP A 191 5.16 23.06 9.14
N LYS A 192 4.73 22.15 8.25
CA LYS A 192 3.33 21.74 8.10
C LYS A 192 3.17 20.22 8.07
N ILE A 193 1.98 19.79 8.46
CA ILE A 193 1.47 18.44 8.26
C ILE A 193 0.21 18.55 7.41
N VAL A 194 0.05 17.69 6.39
CA VAL A 194 -1.21 17.44 5.71
C VAL A 194 -1.75 16.10 6.17
N PHE A 195 -3.05 15.97 6.37
CA PHE A 195 -3.69 14.74 6.85
C PHE A 195 -5.13 14.64 6.35
N THR A 196 -5.71 13.45 6.41
CA THR A 196 -7.12 13.18 6.08
C THR A 196 -7.96 13.19 7.35
N SER A 197 -9.14 13.82 7.30
CA SER A 197 -10.07 13.86 8.43
C SER A 197 -11.52 13.87 7.96
N ASP A 198 -12.40 13.21 8.73
CA ASP A 198 -13.86 13.21 8.50
C ASP A 198 -14.62 14.23 9.34
N ARG A 199 -13.92 15.13 10.05
CA ARG A 199 -14.51 16.13 10.98
C ARG A 199 -15.52 17.08 10.33
N SER A 200 -15.50 17.27 8.99
CA SER A 200 -16.49 18.04 8.24
C SER A 200 -17.74 17.24 7.87
N GLY A 201 -17.75 15.94 8.14
CA GLY A 201 -18.78 14.99 7.71
C GLY A 201 -18.49 14.32 6.37
N ASP A 202 -17.30 14.55 5.81
CA ASP A 202 -16.74 13.91 4.63
C ASP A 202 -15.23 13.72 4.83
N LEU A 203 -14.61 12.81 4.06
CA LEU A 203 -13.16 12.58 4.09
C LEU A 203 -12.45 13.63 3.25
N GLU A 204 -11.89 14.61 3.94
CA GLU A 204 -11.27 15.79 3.34
C GLU A 204 -9.82 15.96 3.80
N LEU A 205 -9.01 16.66 3.02
CA LEU A 205 -7.67 17.05 3.41
C LEU A 205 -7.69 18.25 4.33
N TYR A 206 -6.85 18.17 5.35
CA TYR A 206 -6.56 19.23 6.28
C TYR A 206 -5.07 19.48 6.38
N THR A 207 -4.67 20.70 6.69
CA THR A 207 -3.30 21.02 7.11
C THR A 207 -3.29 21.53 8.54
N MET A 208 -2.17 21.33 9.23
CA MET A 208 -1.88 21.92 10.53
C MET A 208 -0.40 22.32 10.59
N ASP A 209 -0.05 23.16 11.56
CA ASP A 209 1.34 23.43 11.87
C ASP A 209 2.01 22.16 12.44
N ILE A 210 3.33 22.08 12.38
CA ILE A 210 4.09 20.92 12.84
C ILE A 210 3.83 20.56 14.32
N ASP A 211 3.32 21.51 15.10
CA ASP A 211 2.96 21.31 16.49
C ASP A 211 1.47 20.94 16.71
N GLY A 212 0.70 20.69 15.64
CA GLY A 212 -0.72 20.34 15.69
C GLY A 212 -1.66 21.54 15.79
N SER A 213 -1.15 22.78 15.85
CA SER A 213 -1.97 23.99 15.87
C SER A 213 -2.41 24.42 14.46
N ASN A 214 -3.32 25.41 14.40
CA ASN A 214 -3.78 26.05 13.16
C ASN A 214 -4.35 25.07 12.11
N VAL A 215 -5.17 24.12 12.54
CA VAL A 215 -5.86 23.16 11.66
C VAL A 215 -6.75 23.90 10.66
N LYS A 216 -6.57 23.62 9.38
CA LYS A 216 -7.29 24.23 8.26
C LYS A 216 -7.73 23.20 7.24
N GLN A 217 -9.01 23.20 6.86
CA GLN A 217 -9.54 22.38 5.76
C GLN A 217 -9.02 22.88 4.41
N ILE A 218 -8.65 21.95 3.53
CA ILE A 218 -8.05 22.21 2.21
C ILE A 218 -8.98 21.82 1.08
N THR A 219 -9.71 20.70 1.23
CA THR A 219 -10.65 20.20 0.22
C THR A 219 -12.10 20.25 0.73
N PHE A 220 -13.09 20.33 -0.18
CA PHE A 220 -14.49 20.61 0.17
C PHE A 220 -15.50 19.89 -0.75
N GLU A 221 -15.04 19.03 -1.66
CA GLU A 221 -15.90 18.36 -2.62
C GLU A 221 -16.24 16.97 -2.16
N LEU A 222 -17.52 16.57 -2.32
CA LEU A 222 -18.00 15.26 -1.91
C LEU A 222 -17.16 14.13 -2.53
N GLY A 223 -16.59 13.31 -1.66
CA GLY A 223 -15.77 12.16 -2.01
C GLY A 223 -14.61 11.98 -1.05
N TYR A 224 -13.84 10.92 -1.22
CA TYR A 224 -12.69 10.64 -0.38
C TYR A 224 -11.44 11.32 -0.92
N ASP A 225 -10.96 12.33 -0.24
CA ASP A 225 -9.66 12.97 -0.47
C ASP A 225 -8.67 12.48 0.58
N GLY A 226 -7.57 11.84 0.16
CA GLY A 226 -6.64 11.27 1.12
C GLY A 226 -5.26 10.91 0.56
N GLY A 227 -4.37 10.48 1.46
CA GLY A 227 -3.01 10.04 1.11
C GLY A 227 -2.20 11.15 0.44
N ALA A 228 -2.23 12.36 1.00
CA ALA A 228 -1.61 13.53 0.40
C ALA A 228 -0.13 13.64 0.75
N PHE A 229 0.67 14.10 -0.24
CA PHE A 229 2.07 14.48 -0.08
C PHE A 229 2.33 15.88 -0.63
N PHE A 230 3.26 16.58 0.00
CA PHE A 230 3.73 17.86 -0.52
C PHE A 230 4.64 17.68 -1.75
N SER A 231 4.64 18.67 -2.63
CA SER A 231 5.67 18.80 -3.66
C SER A 231 7.06 19.05 -3.03
N PRO A 232 8.17 18.77 -3.74
CA PRO A 232 9.52 18.95 -3.18
C PRO A 232 9.84 20.36 -2.69
N ASP A 233 9.16 21.39 -3.20
CA ASP A 233 9.28 22.79 -2.76
C ASP A 233 8.24 23.19 -1.69
N GLY A 234 7.33 22.26 -1.33
CA GLY A 234 6.25 22.47 -0.36
C GLY A 234 5.09 23.36 -0.84
N SER A 235 5.08 23.78 -2.10
CA SER A 235 4.07 24.73 -2.62
C SER A 235 2.76 24.07 -3.03
N LYS A 236 2.76 22.75 -3.29
CA LYS A 236 1.60 21.99 -3.77
C LYS A 236 1.38 20.73 -2.94
N LEU A 237 0.21 20.16 -3.12
CA LEU A 237 -0.19 18.81 -2.64
C LEU A 237 -0.53 17.94 -3.84
N VAL A 238 -0.15 16.66 -3.77
CA VAL A 238 -0.66 15.57 -4.61
C VAL A 238 -1.41 14.59 -3.72
N PHE A 239 -2.56 14.09 -4.16
CA PHE A 239 -3.41 13.20 -3.37
C PHE A 239 -4.28 12.33 -4.25
N ARG A 240 -4.84 11.24 -3.69
CA ARG A 240 -5.88 10.46 -4.34
C ARG A 240 -7.26 11.00 -3.98
N SER A 241 -8.18 10.93 -4.93
CA SER A 241 -9.52 11.42 -4.72
C SER A 241 -10.56 10.58 -5.45
N SER A 242 -11.69 10.31 -4.78
CA SER A 242 -12.90 9.85 -5.44
C SER A 242 -13.86 11.02 -5.68
N ARG A 243 -14.59 11.00 -6.78
CA ARG A 243 -15.58 12.04 -7.11
C ARG A 243 -16.85 11.36 -7.63
N PRO A 244 -17.77 10.93 -6.74
CA PRO A 244 -19.03 10.32 -7.14
C PRO A 244 -19.86 11.33 -7.95
N LYS A 245 -20.23 10.94 -9.17
CA LYS A 245 -20.86 11.84 -10.19
C LYS A 245 -22.37 11.72 -10.17
N THR A 246 -22.89 10.50 -10.18
CA THR A 246 -24.34 10.22 -10.24
C THR A 246 -24.97 10.27 -8.85
N ASP A 247 -26.30 10.44 -8.79
CA ASP A 247 -27.03 10.40 -7.51
C ASP A 247 -26.90 9.03 -6.81
N GLU A 248 -26.78 7.94 -7.59
CA GLU A 248 -26.57 6.60 -7.07
C GLU A 248 -25.18 6.43 -6.45
N GLU A 249 -24.12 6.88 -7.14
CA GLU A 249 -22.76 6.88 -6.61
C GLU A 249 -22.65 7.74 -5.33
N LYS A 250 -23.23 8.93 -5.34
CA LYS A 250 -23.27 9.83 -4.17
C LYS A 250 -24.00 9.19 -2.99
N LYS A 251 -25.11 8.49 -3.27
CA LYS A 251 -25.84 7.78 -2.24
C LYS A 251 -25.00 6.61 -1.69
N THR A 252 -24.41 5.79 -2.55
CA THR A 252 -23.55 4.67 -2.17
C THR A 252 -22.38 5.13 -1.30
N TYR A 253 -21.69 6.20 -1.70
CA TYR A 253 -20.60 6.78 -0.94
C TYR A 253 -21.05 7.21 0.47
N LYS A 254 -22.14 7.97 0.56
CA LYS A 254 -22.67 8.45 1.85
C LYS A 254 -23.16 7.33 2.74
N ASP A 255 -23.81 6.31 2.18
CA ASP A 255 -24.27 5.14 2.94
C ASP A 255 -23.09 4.37 3.53
N LEU A 256 -22.03 4.13 2.74
CA LEU A 256 -20.81 3.48 3.22
C LEU A 256 -20.09 4.33 4.29
N LEU A 257 -19.95 5.63 4.07
CA LEU A 257 -19.31 6.51 5.05
C LEU A 257 -20.09 6.52 6.38
N ALA A 258 -21.41 6.48 6.34
CA ALA A 258 -22.23 6.35 7.54
C ALA A 258 -22.07 4.99 8.26
N GLU A 259 -21.61 3.95 7.55
CA GLU A 259 -21.22 2.65 8.12
C GLU A 259 -19.74 2.65 8.60
N GLY A 260 -19.01 3.76 8.46
CA GLY A 260 -17.57 3.83 8.72
C GLY A 260 -16.72 3.14 7.65
N LEU A 261 -17.17 3.12 6.41
CA LEU A 261 -16.54 2.44 5.28
C LEU A 261 -16.37 3.37 4.09
N VAL A 262 -15.37 3.09 3.25
CA VAL A 262 -15.18 3.71 1.94
C VAL A 262 -14.78 2.69 0.89
N MET A 263 -15.08 2.95 -0.39
CA MET A 263 -14.57 2.17 -1.52
C MET A 263 -13.33 2.84 -2.10
N PRO A 264 -12.17 2.15 -2.15
CA PRO A 264 -10.95 2.69 -2.74
C PRO A 264 -10.82 2.38 -4.24
N THR A 265 -11.90 2.12 -4.95
CA THR A 265 -11.86 1.48 -6.28
C THR A 265 -12.03 2.44 -7.46
N GLU A 266 -12.56 3.63 -7.24
CA GLU A 266 -12.81 4.64 -8.29
C GLU A 266 -12.13 5.94 -7.86
N MET A 267 -10.79 5.93 -7.94
CA MET A 267 -9.95 7.04 -7.48
C MET A 267 -9.01 7.52 -8.57
N GLU A 268 -8.84 8.82 -8.63
CA GLU A 268 -7.90 9.49 -9.53
C GLU A 268 -6.90 10.34 -8.74
N ILE A 269 -5.79 10.70 -9.38
CA ILE A 269 -4.77 11.55 -8.78
C ILE A 269 -5.11 13.01 -9.07
N TYR A 270 -5.03 13.82 -8.02
CA TYR A 270 -5.27 15.26 -8.05
C TYR A 270 -4.06 16.02 -7.52
N VAL A 271 -3.92 17.27 -7.95
CA VAL A 271 -2.97 18.24 -7.40
C VAL A 271 -3.69 19.54 -7.09
N CYS A 272 -3.21 20.24 -6.06
CA CYS A 272 -3.62 21.62 -5.77
C CYS A 272 -2.44 22.40 -5.16
N ASN A 273 -2.56 23.71 -5.05
CA ASN A 273 -1.67 24.48 -4.19
C ASN A 273 -1.82 24.03 -2.73
N ALA A 274 -0.78 24.22 -1.89
CA ALA A 274 -0.82 23.81 -0.49
C ALA A 274 -1.92 24.50 0.35
N ASP A 275 -2.53 25.55 -0.17
CA ASP A 275 -3.68 26.23 0.44
C ASP A 275 -5.05 25.74 -0.07
N GLY A 276 -5.07 24.76 -0.99
CA GLY A 276 -6.25 24.17 -1.62
C GLY A 276 -6.71 24.85 -2.91
N SER A 277 -6.09 25.94 -3.32
CA SER A 277 -6.42 26.62 -4.58
C SER A 277 -5.87 25.84 -5.80
N ASP A 278 -6.36 26.20 -7.00
CA ASP A 278 -5.94 25.65 -8.30
C ASP A 278 -5.97 24.11 -8.37
N MET A 279 -6.99 23.48 -7.79
CA MET A 279 -7.19 22.04 -7.84
C MET A 279 -7.38 21.52 -9.27
N LYS A 280 -6.66 20.46 -9.62
CA LYS A 280 -6.69 19.82 -10.94
C LYS A 280 -6.65 18.31 -10.81
N GLN A 281 -7.46 17.63 -11.61
CA GLN A 281 -7.34 16.20 -11.84
C GLN A 281 -6.16 15.95 -12.79
N VAL A 282 -5.25 15.04 -12.40
CA VAL A 282 -4.05 14.67 -13.17
C VAL A 282 -4.31 13.41 -14.00
N THR A 283 -4.99 12.41 -13.42
CA THR A 283 -5.31 11.15 -14.09
C THR A 283 -6.80 11.06 -14.41
N ASP A 284 -7.14 10.40 -15.51
CA ASP A 284 -8.49 9.99 -15.90
C ASP A 284 -8.37 8.56 -16.49
N LEU A 285 -7.88 7.63 -15.64
CA LEU A 285 -7.55 6.27 -16.03
C LEU A 285 -8.64 5.27 -15.65
N GLY A 286 -9.54 5.70 -14.75
CA GLY A 286 -10.52 4.84 -14.11
C GLY A 286 -9.90 3.84 -13.14
N LYS A 287 -10.74 3.06 -12.46
CA LYS A 287 -10.35 2.11 -11.42
C LYS A 287 -9.64 2.79 -10.24
N ALA A 288 -8.62 2.14 -9.68
CA ALA A 288 -7.93 2.64 -8.51
C ALA A 288 -6.55 3.19 -8.86
N ASN A 289 -6.34 4.46 -8.54
CA ASN A 289 -5.06 5.15 -8.64
C ASN A 289 -4.72 5.69 -7.25
N TRP A 290 -3.68 5.15 -6.60
CA TRP A 290 -3.37 5.38 -5.19
C TRP A 290 -1.94 5.83 -4.97
N ALA A 291 -1.68 6.24 -3.72
CA ALA A 291 -0.36 6.50 -3.18
C ALA A 291 0.51 7.34 -4.12
N PRO A 292 0.05 8.53 -4.53
CA PRO A 292 0.85 9.41 -5.35
C PRO A 292 2.04 9.95 -4.57
N PHE A 293 3.17 10.13 -5.24
CA PHE A 293 4.34 10.80 -4.69
C PHE A 293 5.03 11.64 -5.76
N TYR A 294 5.46 12.84 -5.44
CA TYR A 294 6.18 13.67 -6.39
C TYR A 294 7.57 13.10 -6.69
N HIS A 295 7.93 13.08 -7.96
CA HIS A 295 9.33 12.94 -8.37
C HIS A 295 10.14 14.14 -7.84
N PRO A 296 11.41 13.96 -7.44
CA PRO A 296 12.24 15.04 -6.87
C PRO A 296 12.39 16.26 -7.76
N SER A 297 12.18 16.14 -9.09
CA SER A 297 12.14 17.31 -10.00
C SER A 297 10.96 18.25 -9.73
N GLY A 298 9.89 17.78 -9.06
CA GLY A 298 8.64 18.52 -8.89
C GLY A 298 7.75 18.62 -10.13
N GLU A 299 8.13 17.97 -11.23
CA GLU A 299 7.40 18.03 -12.51
C GLU A 299 6.57 16.78 -12.80
N LYS A 300 6.91 15.65 -12.16
CA LYS A 300 6.28 14.36 -12.38
C LYS A 300 5.77 13.77 -11.07
N ILE A 301 4.83 12.85 -11.19
CA ILE A 301 4.17 12.16 -10.08
C ILE A 301 4.27 10.67 -10.33
N LEU A 302 4.75 9.90 -9.34
CA LEU A 302 4.62 8.45 -9.29
C LEU A 302 3.32 8.11 -8.57
N PHE A 303 2.68 7.03 -8.96
CA PHE A 303 1.48 6.53 -8.30
C PHE A 303 1.28 5.04 -8.58
N SER A 304 0.52 4.39 -7.72
CA SER A 304 0.13 2.98 -7.86
C SER A 304 -1.19 2.89 -8.60
N SER A 305 -1.27 2.04 -9.62
CA SER A 305 -2.50 1.91 -10.42
C SER A 305 -2.78 0.50 -10.89
N ASN A 306 -4.06 0.14 -10.91
CA ASN A 306 -4.55 -1.09 -11.51
C ASN A 306 -5.32 -0.86 -12.82
N HIS A 307 -5.21 0.34 -13.43
CA HIS A 307 -5.97 0.70 -14.64
C HIS A 307 -5.78 -0.30 -15.80
N ALA A 308 -4.56 -0.82 -15.96
CA ALA A 308 -4.22 -1.81 -16.99
C ALA A 308 -4.62 -3.25 -16.63
N SER A 309 -4.97 -3.53 -15.37
CA SER A 309 -5.34 -4.86 -14.88
C SER A 309 -6.67 -5.33 -15.46
N ARG A 310 -6.74 -6.60 -15.89
CA ARG A 310 -8.00 -7.21 -16.33
C ARG A 310 -8.90 -7.64 -15.15
N GLY A 311 -8.30 -8.05 -14.03
CA GLY A 311 -8.99 -8.57 -12.86
C GLY A 311 -9.15 -7.59 -11.70
N GLY A 312 -8.56 -6.39 -11.79
CA GLY A 312 -8.64 -5.36 -10.76
C GLY A 312 -7.63 -5.50 -9.61
N PHE A 313 -6.90 -6.60 -9.52
CA PHE A 313 -5.98 -6.88 -8.39
C PHE A 313 -4.50 -6.59 -8.70
N GLN A 314 -4.13 -6.52 -9.97
CA GLN A 314 -2.76 -6.22 -10.36
C GLN A 314 -2.53 -4.71 -10.33
N PHE A 315 -1.70 -4.27 -9.40
CA PHE A 315 -1.19 -2.90 -9.34
C PHE A 315 0.25 -2.85 -9.82
N ASN A 316 0.60 -1.76 -10.48
CA ASN A 316 1.98 -1.39 -10.79
C ASN A 316 2.19 0.09 -10.51
N ILE A 317 3.44 0.49 -10.39
CA ILE A 317 3.82 1.89 -10.25
C ILE A 317 3.93 2.51 -11.64
N TYR A 318 3.32 3.66 -11.79
CA TYR A 318 3.35 4.51 -12.99
C TYR A 318 3.92 5.88 -12.65
N MET A 319 4.39 6.56 -13.66
CA MET A 319 4.83 7.95 -13.60
C MET A 319 4.09 8.77 -14.64
N ILE A 320 3.70 9.99 -14.30
CA ILE A 320 2.97 10.91 -15.18
C ILE A 320 3.45 12.35 -14.94
N ASN A 321 3.41 13.20 -15.96
CA ASN A 321 3.63 14.63 -15.76
C ASN A 321 2.46 15.26 -15.00
N GLU A 322 2.70 16.33 -14.25
CA GLU A 322 1.64 17.03 -13.49
C GLU A 322 0.50 17.55 -14.39
N ASP A 323 0.75 17.77 -15.68
CA ASP A 323 -0.28 18.16 -16.64
C ASP A 323 -1.11 16.99 -17.21
N GLY A 324 -0.89 15.76 -16.73
CA GLY A 324 -1.57 14.55 -17.15
C GLY A 324 -1.00 13.89 -18.41
N SER A 325 0.05 14.42 -19.00
CA SER A 325 0.72 13.84 -20.17
C SER A 325 1.85 12.86 -19.76
N GLY A 326 2.35 12.08 -20.72
CA GLY A 326 3.58 11.29 -20.54
C GLY A 326 3.44 10.13 -19.56
N LEU A 327 2.28 9.49 -19.50
CA LEU A 327 2.08 8.28 -18.67
C LEU A 327 3.08 7.19 -19.04
N GLU A 328 3.84 6.70 -18.06
CA GLU A 328 4.84 5.66 -18.21
C GLU A 328 4.70 4.60 -17.10
N GLN A 329 4.82 3.32 -17.43
CA GLN A 329 4.85 2.23 -16.48
C GLN A 329 6.28 2.03 -15.96
N ILE A 330 6.46 2.01 -14.64
CA ILE A 330 7.76 1.91 -13.97
C ILE A 330 8.03 0.48 -13.50
N THR A 331 7.04 -0.20 -12.92
CA THR A 331 7.20 -1.56 -12.40
C THR A 331 6.32 -2.56 -13.15
N TYR A 332 6.70 -3.84 -13.10
CA TYR A 332 6.11 -4.87 -13.98
C TYR A 332 5.81 -6.18 -13.24
N ASP A 333 5.65 -6.16 -11.92
CA ASP A 333 5.21 -7.36 -11.19
C ASP A 333 3.79 -7.76 -11.63
N PRO A 334 3.50 -9.05 -11.84
CA PRO A 334 2.19 -9.50 -12.28
C PRO A 334 1.12 -9.46 -11.18
N VAL A 335 1.48 -9.15 -9.93
CA VAL A 335 0.55 -9.17 -8.80
C VAL A 335 0.36 -7.78 -8.21
N PHE A 336 1.36 -7.23 -7.51
CA PHE A 336 1.19 -5.99 -6.77
C PHE A 336 2.50 -5.25 -6.54
N ASP A 337 2.58 -4.01 -7.01
CA ASP A 337 3.59 -3.01 -6.68
C ASP A 337 2.89 -1.71 -6.31
N ALA A 338 3.18 -1.17 -5.13
CA ALA A 338 2.50 0.03 -4.64
C ALA A 338 3.35 0.86 -3.67
N PHE A 339 2.83 2.01 -3.25
CA PHE A 339 3.40 2.92 -2.26
C PHE A 339 4.83 3.38 -2.60
N PRO A 340 5.04 3.99 -3.79
CA PRO A 340 6.35 4.50 -4.16
C PRO A 340 6.70 5.76 -3.35
N MET A 341 7.93 5.83 -2.86
CA MET A 341 8.49 7.06 -2.30
C MET A 341 9.95 7.22 -2.73
N PHE A 342 10.32 8.41 -3.18
CA PHE A 342 11.72 8.78 -3.38
C PHE A 342 12.43 9.14 -2.08
N SER A 343 13.72 8.82 -2.01
CA SER A 343 14.60 9.49 -1.04
C SER A 343 14.65 11.00 -1.33
N PHE A 344 14.85 11.83 -0.31
CA PHE A 344 14.89 13.28 -0.47
C PHE A 344 16.01 13.76 -1.40
N ASP A 345 17.08 12.97 -1.57
CA ASP A 345 18.16 13.24 -2.54
C ASP A 345 17.86 12.74 -3.97
N GLY A 346 16.70 12.11 -4.18
CA GLY A 346 16.23 11.62 -5.46
C GLY A 346 16.95 10.39 -6.02
N LYS A 347 17.85 9.75 -5.24
CA LYS A 347 18.69 8.66 -5.76
C LYS A 347 18.10 7.29 -5.56
N LYS A 348 17.10 7.15 -4.70
CA LYS A 348 16.48 5.86 -4.38
C LYS A 348 14.97 5.93 -4.46
N LEU A 349 14.38 4.81 -4.87
CA LEU A 349 12.95 4.55 -4.78
C LEU A 349 12.74 3.41 -3.80
N ILE A 350 11.82 3.57 -2.84
CA ILE A 350 11.30 2.50 -1.99
C ILE A 350 9.85 2.23 -2.38
N PHE A 351 9.43 0.98 -2.32
CA PHE A 351 8.06 0.57 -2.68
C PHE A 351 7.70 -0.76 -2.04
N SER A 352 6.42 -1.06 -1.94
CA SER A 352 5.89 -2.35 -1.49
C SER A 352 5.56 -3.24 -2.68
N SER A 353 5.83 -4.54 -2.56
CA SER A 353 5.62 -5.50 -3.65
C SER A 353 5.35 -6.92 -3.12
N ASN A 354 4.55 -7.66 -3.89
CA ASN A 354 4.37 -9.11 -3.70
C ASN A 354 5.38 -9.95 -4.50
N ARG A 355 6.34 -9.32 -5.19
CA ARG A 355 7.42 -10.03 -5.88
C ARG A 355 8.25 -10.83 -4.89
N ASN A 356 8.82 -11.95 -5.33
CA ASN A 356 9.67 -12.82 -4.50
C ASN A 356 9.02 -13.33 -3.19
N ASN A 357 7.70 -13.38 -3.10
CA ASN A 357 6.97 -13.84 -1.91
C ASN A 357 6.90 -15.38 -1.77
N LYS A 358 7.60 -16.13 -2.65
CA LYS A 358 7.66 -17.60 -2.65
C LYS A 358 6.29 -18.30 -2.76
N GLY A 359 5.29 -17.62 -3.28
CA GLY A 359 3.93 -18.12 -3.48
C GLY A 359 3.01 -17.93 -2.28
N THR A 360 3.38 -17.08 -1.33
CA THR A 360 2.48 -16.54 -0.31
C THR A 360 1.73 -15.32 -0.87
N TYR A 361 0.91 -14.68 -0.04
CA TYR A 361 0.28 -13.38 -0.37
C TYR A 361 1.03 -12.21 0.28
N ASP A 362 2.19 -12.46 0.91
CA ASP A 362 2.96 -11.46 1.63
C ASP A 362 3.34 -10.29 0.74
N THR A 363 3.19 -9.10 1.28
CA THR A 363 3.65 -7.85 0.70
C THR A 363 4.93 -7.41 1.41
N ASN A 364 5.99 -7.15 0.66
CA ASN A 364 7.29 -6.83 1.21
C ASN A 364 7.80 -5.49 0.71
N ILE A 365 8.70 -4.88 1.47
CA ILE A 365 9.34 -3.61 1.10
C ILE A 365 10.56 -3.89 0.24
N PHE A 366 10.68 -3.16 -0.84
CA PHE A 366 11.80 -3.16 -1.78
C PHE A 366 12.39 -1.76 -1.91
N ILE A 367 13.69 -1.72 -2.17
CA ILE A 367 14.41 -0.49 -2.45
C ILE A 367 15.25 -0.68 -3.72
N ALA A 368 15.33 0.37 -4.53
CA ALA A 368 16.16 0.42 -5.74
C ALA A 368 16.93 1.73 -5.82
N ASP A 369 18.05 1.71 -6.54
CA ASP A 369 18.66 2.94 -7.01
C ASP A 369 17.91 3.43 -8.25
N TRP A 370 17.57 4.73 -8.28
CA TRP A 370 16.86 5.37 -9.40
C TRP A 370 17.80 5.79 -10.51
N VAL A 371 17.39 5.56 -11.75
CA VAL A 371 18.08 5.99 -12.98
C VAL A 371 17.10 6.78 -13.84
N GLU A 372 17.50 7.98 -14.31
CA GLU A 372 16.69 8.85 -15.17
C GLU A 372 16.49 8.26 -16.58
#